data_41dcdd5eae0ade41b284f4a3fe338461
#
_entry.id   41dcdd5eae0ade41b284f4a3fe338461
#
_cell.length_a   1.000
_cell.length_b   1.000
_cell.length_c   1.000
_cell.angle_alpha   90.00
_cell.angle_beta   90.00
_cell.angle_gamma   90.00
#
_symmetry.space_group_name_H-M   'P 1'
#
loop_
_entity.id
_entity.type
_entity.pdbx_description
1 polymer ?
#
loop_
_entity_poly.entity_id
_entity_poly.type
_entity_poly.pdbx_seq_one_letter_code
_entity_poly.pdbx_strand_id
1 'polypeptide(L)'
;MNKFKIKSTIYHGTISDIDNIDLTAGRGYKDFGKGFYLAYNKAQSIGIINKNYKIALKRKQSAIKKILYAFDTSQDNLEKCRVKVFSSADLEWLDFILNCRKSPNTPHEFDVVIGPTADDDTSLCLNMYNEGVYGPVGSEGAKQTLLRNLEVENLGTQVFIGTSKGLSILYNKREVDI
;
A
#
# COMPACT_ATOMS: atom_id res chain seq x y z
N MET A 1 12.22 -14.79 19.61
CA MET A 1 11.89 -14.05 18.38
C MET A 1 10.88 -12.97 18.74
N ASN A 2 11.24 -11.67 18.56
CA ASN A 2 10.24 -10.60 18.73
C ASN A 2 9.17 -10.77 17.63
N LYS A 3 7.95 -11.14 18.05
CA LYS A 3 6.82 -11.17 17.11
C LYS A 3 6.51 -9.76 16.63
N PHE A 4 6.35 -9.59 15.32
CA PHE A 4 5.89 -8.32 14.76
C PHE A 4 4.55 -7.93 15.38
N LYS A 5 4.40 -6.67 15.80
CA LYS A 5 3.17 -6.13 16.36
C LYS A 5 2.57 -5.11 15.40
N ILE A 6 1.34 -5.36 14.94
CA ILE A 6 0.61 -4.41 14.11
C ILE A 6 0.18 -3.20 14.95
N LYS A 7 0.11 -2.02 14.32
CA LYS A 7 -0.41 -0.80 14.95
C LYS A 7 -1.90 -0.99 15.28
N SER A 8 -2.34 -0.59 16.47
CA SER A 8 -3.70 -0.82 16.98
C SER A 8 -4.80 -0.16 16.16
N THR A 9 -4.51 0.96 15.49
CA THR A 9 -5.44 1.65 14.59
C THR A 9 -4.73 2.03 13.30
N ILE A 10 -5.35 1.74 12.17
CA ILE A 10 -4.86 2.04 10.82
C ILE A 10 -5.96 2.72 10.00
N TYR A 11 -5.59 3.41 8.93
CA TYR A 11 -6.46 4.36 8.25
C TYR A 11 -6.61 4.04 6.76
N HIS A 12 -7.81 4.28 6.23
CA HIS A 12 -8.08 4.22 4.80
C HIS A 12 -8.70 5.53 4.33
N GLY A 13 -8.06 6.18 3.37
CA GLY A 13 -8.55 7.40 2.75
C GLY A 13 -9.26 7.12 1.42
N THR A 14 -10.48 7.63 1.25
CA THR A 14 -11.29 7.43 0.06
C THR A 14 -12.08 8.68 -0.34
N ILE A 15 -12.64 8.68 -1.54
CA ILE A 15 -13.53 9.74 -2.04
C ILE A 15 -14.97 9.24 -2.27
N SER A 16 -15.25 8.01 -1.85
CA SER A 16 -16.60 7.39 -1.90
C SER A 16 -16.83 6.55 -0.65
N ASP A 17 -18.10 6.40 -0.28
CA ASP A 17 -18.47 5.55 0.84
C ASP A 17 -18.08 4.09 0.61
N ILE A 18 -17.73 3.40 1.68
CA ILE A 18 -17.41 1.96 1.68
C ILE A 18 -18.33 1.28 2.70
N ASP A 19 -19.40 0.68 2.23
CA ASP A 19 -20.27 -0.16 3.08
C ASP A 19 -19.57 -1.48 3.40
N ASN A 20 -19.10 -2.17 2.38
CA ASN A 20 -18.35 -3.41 2.47
C ASN A 20 -17.02 -3.28 1.72
N ILE A 21 -15.96 -3.85 2.28
CA ILE A 21 -14.66 -3.87 1.62
C ILE A 21 -14.67 -4.91 0.49
N ASP A 22 -14.55 -4.44 -0.73
CA ASP A 22 -14.40 -5.27 -1.92
C ASP A 22 -12.93 -5.35 -2.34
N LEU A 23 -12.31 -6.49 -2.13
CA LEU A 23 -10.92 -6.74 -2.51
C LEU A 23 -10.70 -6.75 -4.02
N THR A 24 -11.76 -6.90 -4.81
CA THR A 24 -11.70 -6.94 -6.28
C THR A 24 -11.83 -5.57 -6.93
N ALA A 25 -12.34 -4.56 -6.21
CA ALA A 25 -12.53 -3.20 -6.71
C ALA A 25 -11.22 -2.46 -7.01
N GLY A 26 -10.13 -2.87 -6.40
CA GLY A 26 -8.81 -2.28 -6.60
C GLY A 26 -8.25 -2.55 -8.00
N ARG A 27 -7.39 -1.65 -8.48
CA ARG A 27 -6.60 -1.90 -9.69
C ARG A 27 -5.41 -2.79 -9.36
N GLY A 28 -4.98 -3.64 -10.30
CA GLY A 28 -3.67 -4.29 -10.25
C GLY A 28 -2.51 -3.30 -10.44
N TYR A 29 -1.32 -3.80 -10.64
CA TYR A 29 -0.10 -3.02 -10.87
C TYR A 29 0.27 -2.09 -9.70
N LYS A 30 -0.06 -2.51 -8.47
CA LYS A 30 0.27 -1.79 -7.23
C LYS A 30 1.38 -2.49 -6.46
N ASP A 31 1.94 -1.81 -5.46
CA ASP A 31 3.11 -2.24 -4.70
C ASP A 31 3.01 -3.66 -4.15
N PHE A 32 1.85 -4.02 -3.62
CA PHE A 32 1.60 -5.34 -3.02
C PHE A 32 0.48 -6.11 -3.76
N GLY A 33 0.14 -5.69 -4.99
CA GLY A 33 -0.88 -6.34 -5.79
C GLY A 33 -2.28 -5.75 -5.65
N LYS A 34 -3.28 -6.49 -6.14
CA LYS A 34 -4.68 -6.10 -6.12
C LYS A 34 -5.33 -6.46 -4.79
N GLY A 35 -5.86 -5.48 -4.06
CA GLY A 35 -6.49 -5.66 -2.75
C GLY A 35 -6.82 -4.34 -2.08
N PHE A 36 -7.06 -4.39 -0.77
CA PHE A 36 -7.41 -3.23 0.04
C PHE A 36 -6.18 -2.68 0.78
N TYR A 37 -5.99 -1.37 0.72
CA TYR A 37 -4.81 -0.68 1.25
C TYR A 37 -5.17 0.26 2.38
N LEU A 38 -4.39 0.21 3.46
CA LEU A 38 -4.50 1.12 4.60
C LEU A 38 -3.12 1.69 4.93
N ALA A 39 -3.08 2.77 5.68
CA ALA A 39 -1.84 3.40 6.14
C ALA A 39 -1.75 3.41 7.67
N TYR A 40 -0.54 3.35 8.19
CA TYR A 40 -0.28 3.51 9.62
C TYR A 40 -0.48 4.96 10.07
N ASN A 41 -0.31 5.91 9.15
CA ASN A 41 -0.35 7.33 9.47
C ASN A 41 -1.62 7.98 8.89
N LYS A 42 -2.37 8.67 9.74
CA LYS A 42 -3.56 9.45 9.38
C LYS A 42 -3.23 10.48 8.28
N ALA A 43 -2.13 11.20 8.40
CA ALA A 43 -1.72 12.20 7.43
C ALA A 43 -1.45 11.61 6.04
N GLN A 44 -0.88 10.41 5.95
CA GLN A 44 -0.68 9.69 4.68
C GLN A 44 -2.02 9.39 4.00
N SER A 45 -3.01 8.90 4.75
CA SER A 45 -4.35 8.65 4.21
C SER A 45 -5.05 9.94 3.77
N ILE A 46 -4.87 11.05 4.48
CA ILE A 46 -5.39 12.37 4.08
C ILE A 46 -4.73 12.84 2.76
N GLY A 47 -3.43 12.63 2.60
CA GLY A 47 -2.71 12.91 1.35
C GLY A 47 -3.34 12.17 0.16
N ILE A 48 -3.63 10.86 0.34
CA ILE A 48 -4.29 10.03 -0.68
C ILE A 48 -5.70 10.58 -1.01
N ILE A 49 -6.50 10.94 0.00
CA ILE A 49 -7.83 11.56 -0.20
C ILE A 49 -7.70 12.81 -1.06
N ASN A 50 -6.81 13.72 -0.68
CA ASN A 50 -6.66 15.00 -1.37
C ASN A 50 -6.21 14.83 -2.81
N LYS A 51 -5.29 13.89 -3.08
CA LYS A 51 -4.84 13.53 -4.43
C LYS A 51 -6.00 12.99 -5.26
N ASN A 52 -6.70 11.96 -4.75
CA ASN A 52 -7.80 11.32 -5.46
C ASN A 52 -8.96 12.30 -5.71
N TYR A 53 -9.28 13.16 -4.74
CA TYR A 53 -10.31 14.18 -4.87
C TYR A 53 -9.97 15.18 -5.98
N LYS A 54 -8.72 15.67 -6.04
CA LYS A 54 -8.27 16.56 -7.14
C LYS A 54 -8.37 15.89 -8.51
N ILE A 55 -8.02 14.61 -8.61
CA ILE A 55 -8.13 13.85 -9.87
C ILE A 55 -9.60 13.68 -10.28
N ALA A 56 -10.46 13.34 -9.33
CA ALA A 56 -11.89 13.16 -9.57
C ALA A 56 -12.56 14.45 -10.05
N LEU A 57 -12.22 15.61 -9.44
CA LEU A 57 -12.69 16.93 -9.89
C LEU A 57 -12.26 17.21 -11.34
N LYS A 58 -11.01 16.96 -11.69
CA LYS A 58 -10.52 17.14 -13.08
C LYS A 58 -11.27 16.26 -14.07
N ARG A 59 -11.71 15.07 -13.64
CA ARG A 59 -12.51 14.11 -14.43
C ARG A 59 -14.01 14.40 -14.39
N LYS A 60 -14.44 15.50 -13.74
CA LYS A 60 -15.85 15.90 -13.58
C LYS A 60 -16.73 14.79 -12.96
N GLN A 61 -16.15 14.00 -12.05
CA GLN A 61 -16.92 12.99 -11.30
C GLN A 61 -17.85 13.69 -10.31
N SER A 62 -19.09 13.21 -10.23
CA SER A 62 -20.11 13.66 -9.28
C SER A 62 -20.14 12.79 -8.02
N ALA A 63 -20.80 13.26 -6.98
CA ALA A 63 -21.03 12.54 -5.72
C ALA A 63 -19.75 12.08 -4.99
N ILE A 64 -18.64 12.85 -5.13
CA ILE A 64 -17.40 12.58 -4.42
C ILE A 64 -17.39 13.26 -3.05
N LYS A 65 -16.96 12.55 -2.04
CA LYS A 65 -16.74 13.04 -0.69
C LYS A 65 -15.31 12.72 -0.26
N LYS A 66 -14.74 13.55 0.61
CA LYS A 66 -13.51 13.20 1.30
C LYS A 66 -13.87 12.44 2.57
N ILE A 67 -13.46 11.17 2.64
CA ILE A 67 -13.78 10.30 3.77
C ILE A 67 -12.51 9.65 4.28
N LEU A 68 -12.33 9.68 5.59
CA LEU A 68 -11.26 8.98 6.28
C LEU A 68 -11.87 7.94 7.22
N TYR A 69 -11.60 6.67 6.94
CA TYR A 69 -11.96 5.58 7.84
C TYR A 69 -10.79 5.20 8.74
N ALA A 70 -11.07 4.97 10.00
CA ALA A 70 -10.19 4.29 10.94
C ALA A 70 -10.71 2.89 11.19
N PHE A 71 -9.78 1.94 11.29
CA PHE A 71 -10.03 0.55 11.65
C PHE A 71 -9.14 0.19 12.83
N ASP A 72 -9.70 -0.48 13.81
CA ASP A 72 -8.90 -1.13 14.83
C ASP A 72 -8.41 -2.49 14.32
N THR A 73 -7.29 -2.98 14.83
CA THR A 73 -6.64 -4.19 14.34
C THR A 73 -6.55 -5.27 15.41
N SER A 74 -6.74 -6.53 15.01
CA SER A 74 -6.60 -7.70 15.87
C SER A 74 -5.26 -8.38 15.63
N GLN A 75 -4.38 -8.36 16.64
CA GLN A 75 -3.12 -9.07 16.62
C GLN A 75 -3.32 -10.60 16.56
N ASP A 76 -4.31 -11.12 17.30
CA ASP A 76 -4.63 -12.55 17.33
C ASP A 76 -5.09 -13.07 15.96
N ASN A 77 -5.83 -12.27 15.21
CA ASN A 77 -6.24 -12.63 13.85
C ASN A 77 -5.10 -12.48 12.86
N LEU A 78 -4.22 -11.48 13.03
CA LEU A 78 -3.02 -11.34 12.22
C LEU A 78 -2.11 -12.58 12.33
N GLU A 79 -1.95 -13.13 13.54
CA GLU A 79 -1.13 -14.32 13.78
C GLU A 79 -1.66 -15.59 13.09
N LYS A 80 -2.93 -15.60 12.72
CA LYS A 80 -3.54 -16.69 11.95
C LYS A 80 -3.35 -16.53 10.43
N CYS A 81 -2.98 -15.33 9.97
CA CYS A 81 -2.80 -15.00 8.56
C CYS A 81 -1.40 -15.37 8.05
N ARG A 82 -1.28 -15.56 6.74
CA ARG A 82 0.02 -15.56 6.05
C ARG A 82 0.45 -14.11 5.89
N VAL A 83 1.39 -13.68 6.70
CA VAL A 83 1.83 -12.28 6.77
C VAL A 83 3.23 -12.13 6.22
N LYS A 84 3.45 -11.15 5.35
CA LYS A 84 4.76 -10.65 4.95
C LYS A 84 4.98 -9.26 5.54
N VAL A 85 6.11 -9.08 6.19
CA VAL A 85 6.50 -7.77 6.75
C VAL A 85 7.84 -7.36 6.19
N PHE A 86 7.89 -6.16 5.64
CA PHE A 86 9.12 -5.47 5.25
C PHE A 86 9.38 -4.36 6.26
N SER A 87 10.45 -4.48 7.03
CA SER A 87 10.84 -3.48 8.03
C SER A 87 11.51 -2.25 7.41
N SER A 88 12.01 -2.38 6.20
CA SER A 88 12.71 -1.34 5.44
C SER A 88 12.46 -1.51 3.95
N ALA A 89 12.72 -0.45 3.18
CA ALA A 89 12.77 -0.51 1.73
C ALA A 89 14.16 -0.99 1.30
N ASP A 90 14.37 -2.30 1.35
CA ASP A 90 15.59 -2.99 0.92
C ASP A 90 15.42 -3.69 -0.43
N LEU A 91 16.41 -4.48 -0.85
CA LEU A 91 16.35 -5.22 -2.12
C LEU A 91 15.21 -6.25 -2.13
N GLU A 92 14.89 -6.87 -1.02
CA GLU A 92 13.79 -7.84 -0.93
C GLU A 92 12.44 -7.14 -1.14
N TRP A 93 12.21 -6.01 -0.47
CA TRP A 93 11.03 -5.18 -0.68
C TRP A 93 10.95 -4.69 -2.13
N LEU A 94 12.07 -4.21 -2.69
CA LEU A 94 12.12 -3.72 -4.06
C LEU A 94 11.73 -4.80 -5.06
N ASP A 95 12.32 -6.00 -4.98
CA ASP A 95 11.99 -7.11 -5.86
C ASP A 95 10.53 -7.52 -5.75
N PHE A 96 9.97 -7.48 -4.54
CA PHE A 96 8.57 -7.78 -4.29
C PHE A 96 7.64 -6.77 -4.98
N ILE A 97 7.87 -5.45 -4.82
CA ILE A 97 7.03 -4.44 -5.46
C ILE A 97 7.19 -4.43 -6.98
N LEU A 98 8.40 -4.63 -7.51
CA LEU A 98 8.64 -4.74 -8.95
C LEU A 98 7.85 -5.91 -9.57
N ASN A 99 7.79 -7.06 -8.88
CA ASN A 99 6.99 -8.20 -9.30
C ASN A 99 5.48 -7.91 -9.27
N CYS A 100 4.99 -7.31 -8.18
CA CYS A 100 3.58 -6.96 -8.03
C CYS A 100 3.13 -5.92 -9.07
N ARG A 101 3.94 -4.91 -9.33
CA ARG A 101 3.62 -3.85 -10.31
C ARG A 101 3.62 -4.29 -11.77
N LYS A 102 4.15 -5.47 -12.09
CA LYS A 102 4.06 -6.08 -13.43
C LYS A 102 2.77 -6.89 -13.63
N SER A 103 2.03 -7.17 -12.57
CA SER A 103 0.86 -8.05 -12.60
C SER A 103 -0.46 -7.29 -12.46
N PRO A 104 -1.49 -7.60 -13.27
CA PRO A 104 -2.85 -7.11 -13.05
C PRO A 104 -3.51 -7.72 -11.81
N ASN A 105 -2.96 -8.80 -11.30
CA ASN A 105 -3.44 -9.56 -10.14
C ASN A 105 -2.43 -9.48 -9.00
N THR A 106 -2.66 -10.26 -7.94
CA THR A 106 -1.75 -10.40 -6.81
C THR A 106 -0.86 -11.62 -7.04
N PRO A 107 0.46 -11.45 -7.33
CA PRO A 107 1.35 -12.55 -7.69
C PRO A 107 1.93 -13.28 -6.48
N HIS A 108 1.28 -13.23 -5.33
CA HIS A 108 1.70 -13.89 -4.09
C HIS A 108 0.48 -14.39 -3.30
N GLU A 109 0.73 -15.20 -2.28
CA GLU A 109 -0.30 -15.85 -1.48
C GLU A 109 -0.46 -15.26 -0.06
N PHE A 110 0.15 -14.12 0.25
CA PHE A 110 0.03 -13.50 1.55
C PHE A 110 -1.37 -12.91 1.75
N ASP A 111 -1.96 -13.15 2.92
CA ASP A 111 -3.23 -12.57 3.31
C ASP A 111 -3.06 -11.08 3.64
N VAL A 112 -1.92 -10.74 4.26
CA VAL A 112 -1.56 -9.37 4.68
C VAL A 112 -0.10 -9.11 4.32
N VAL A 113 0.18 -7.93 3.74
CA VAL A 113 1.55 -7.44 3.53
C VAL A 113 1.68 -6.08 4.22
N ILE A 114 2.74 -5.88 4.99
CA ILE A 114 3.03 -4.64 5.71
C ILE A 114 4.42 -4.17 5.32
N GLY A 115 4.55 -2.92 4.93
CA GLY A 115 5.86 -2.39 4.53
C GLY A 115 5.82 -0.95 4.05
N PRO A 116 6.96 -0.42 3.62
CA PRO A 116 7.07 0.93 3.08
C PRO A 116 6.14 1.16 1.90
N THR A 117 5.62 2.38 1.79
CA THR A 117 4.80 2.83 0.65
C THR A 117 5.70 3.31 -0.47
N ALA A 118 5.46 2.87 -1.70
CA ALA A 118 6.01 3.53 -2.87
C ALA A 118 5.10 4.71 -3.27
N ASP A 119 5.52 5.92 -2.97
CA ASP A 119 4.81 7.16 -3.30
C ASP A 119 5.00 7.59 -4.77
N ASP A 120 4.61 8.84 -5.11
CA ASP A 120 4.70 9.34 -6.50
C ASP A 120 6.15 9.52 -6.97
N ASP A 121 7.05 9.95 -6.09
CA ASP A 121 8.47 10.12 -6.42
C ASP A 121 9.10 8.74 -6.61
N THR A 122 8.72 7.77 -5.77
CA THR A 122 9.03 6.36 -5.97
C THR A 122 8.55 5.84 -7.33
N SER A 123 7.36 6.23 -7.78
CA SER A 123 6.83 5.80 -9.08
C SER A 123 7.67 6.34 -10.24
N LEU A 124 8.18 7.57 -10.14
CA LEU A 124 9.08 8.13 -11.13
C LEU A 124 10.41 7.36 -11.18
N CYS A 125 11.03 7.13 -10.03
CA CYS A 125 12.27 6.35 -9.94
C CYS A 125 12.12 4.92 -10.49
N LEU A 126 10.97 4.27 -10.22
CA LEU A 126 10.67 2.95 -10.77
C LEU A 126 10.51 2.96 -12.29
N ASN A 127 9.92 4.02 -12.88
CA ASN A 127 9.85 4.17 -14.32
C ASN A 127 11.24 4.33 -14.94
N MET A 128 12.09 5.20 -14.36
CA MET A 128 13.47 5.39 -14.82
C MET A 128 14.28 4.08 -14.76
N TYR A 129 14.06 3.27 -13.70
CA TYR A 129 14.68 1.95 -13.61
C TYR A 129 14.21 1.02 -14.73
N ASN A 130 12.90 0.97 -15.00
CA ASN A 130 12.34 0.12 -16.06
C ASN A 130 12.80 0.54 -17.46
N GLU A 131 13.13 1.81 -17.66
CA GLU A 131 13.70 2.37 -18.89
C GLU A 131 15.24 2.18 -18.99
N GLY A 132 15.85 1.55 -17.97
CA GLY A 132 17.28 1.25 -17.95
C GLY A 132 18.20 2.44 -17.64
N VAL A 133 17.65 3.56 -17.15
CA VAL A 133 18.43 4.78 -16.81
C VAL A 133 19.49 4.51 -15.74
N TYR A 134 19.22 3.57 -14.83
CA TYR A 134 20.15 3.19 -13.77
C TYR A 134 21.07 2.02 -14.13
N GLY A 135 21.05 1.58 -15.38
CA GLY A 135 21.79 0.41 -15.88
C GLY A 135 20.87 -0.73 -16.33
N PRO A 136 21.41 -1.89 -16.69
CA PRO A 136 20.62 -3.02 -17.18
C PRO A 136 19.54 -3.41 -16.18
N VAL A 137 18.28 -3.43 -16.62
CA VAL A 137 17.13 -3.82 -15.78
C VAL A 137 17.33 -5.21 -15.21
N GLY A 138 17.16 -5.37 -13.91
CA GLY A 138 17.39 -6.62 -13.19
C GLY A 138 18.78 -6.77 -12.60
N SER A 139 19.76 -5.95 -13.01
CA SER A 139 21.09 -6.00 -12.41
C SER A 139 21.08 -5.47 -10.97
N GLU A 140 21.93 -6.01 -10.13
CA GLU A 140 22.06 -5.59 -8.73
C GLU A 140 22.47 -4.11 -8.62
N GLY A 141 23.42 -3.67 -9.47
CA GLY A 141 23.85 -2.27 -9.50
C GLY A 141 22.71 -1.30 -9.84
N ALA A 142 21.84 -1.63 -10.80
CA ALA A 142 20.67 -0.82 -11.14
C ALA A 142 19.66 -0.78 -9.98
N LYS A 143 19.42 -1.91 -9.31
CA LYS A 143 18.52 -1.99 -8.13
C LYS A 143 19.07 -1.17 -6.95
N GLN A 144 20.37 -1.26 -6.67
CA GLN A 144 21.00 -0.46 -5.61
C GLN A 144 20.97 1.03 -5.92
N THR A 145 21.13 1.41 -7.19
CA THR A 145 20.99 2.81 -7.62
C THR A 145 19.56 3.29 -7.44
N LEU A 146 18.58 2.48 -7.82
CA LEU A 146 17.16 2.79 -7.57
C LEU A 146 16.90 3.01 -6.08
N LEU A 147 17.30 2.09 -5.20
CA LEU A 147 17.09 2.22 -3.74
C LEU A 147 17.70 3.51 -3.18
N ARG A 148 18.88 3.92 -3.64
CA ARG A 148 19.50 5.19 -3.20
C ARG A 148 18.68 6.42 -3.61
N ASN A 149 17.98 6.37 -4.74
CA ASN A 149 17.16 7.47 -5.24
C ASN A 149 15.75 7.52 -4.64
N LEU A 150 15.35 6.49 -3.90
CA LEU A 150 14.00 6.40 -3.34
C LEU A 150 13.82 7.17 -2.02
N GLU A 151 14.88 7.76 -1.45
CA GLU A 151 14.84 8.46 -0.14
C GLU A 151 14.05 7.65 0.91
N VAL A 152 14.36 6.37 1.01
CA VAL A 152 13.60 5.33 1.72
C VAL A 152 13.30 5.65 3.20
N GLU A 153 14.03 6.59 3.81
CA GLU A 153 13.86 7.00 5.21
C GLU A 153 12.54 7.75 5.47
N ASN A 154 11.95 8.32 4.42
CA ASN A 154 10.72 9.12 4.50
C ASN A 154 9.46 8.36 4.09
N LEU A 155 9.58 7.10 3.69
CA LEU A 155 8.44 6.32 3.24
C LEU A 155 7.51 5.96 4.40
N GLY A 156 6.22 6.27 4.25
CA GLY A 156 5.20 5.83 5.19
C GLY A 156 5.03 4.30 5.17
N THR A 157 4.37 3.76 6.17
CA THR A 157 4.03 2.32 6.22
C THR A 157 2.60 2.10 5.73
N GLN A 158 2.43 1.18 4.79
CA GLN A 158 1.14 0.71 4.30
C GLN A 158 0.86 -0.74 4.75
N VAL A 159 -0.42 -1.05 4.86
CA VAL A 159 -0.95 -2.38 5.11
C VAL A 159 -1.80 -2.76 3.90
N PHE A 160 -1.45 -3.85 3.26
CA PHE A 160 -2.22 -4.47 2.19
C PHE A 160 -2.98 -5.68 2.72
N ILE A 161 -4.23 -5.81 2.30
CA ILE A 161 -5.08 -6.96 2.57
C ILE A 161 -5.53 -7.55 1.24
N GLY A 162 -5.12 -8.80 1.00
CA GLY A 162 -5.35 -9.50 -0.26
C GLY A 162 -6.43 -10.57 -0.23
N THR A 163 -6.86 -11.00 0.97
CA THR A 163 -7.83 -12.10 1.11
C THR A 163 -8.91 -11.80 2.15
N SER A 164 -10.03 -12.52 2.08
CA SER A 164 -11.09 -12.44 3.09
C SER A 164 -10.57 -12.82 4.48
N LYS A 165 -9.60 -13.73 4.56
CA LYS A 165 -8.94 -14.07 5.82
C LYS A 165 -8.16 -12.88 6.37
N GLY A 166 -7.45 -12.15 5.52
CA GLY A 166 -6.76 -10.91 5.89
C GLY A 166 -7.72 -9.83 6.39
N LEU A 167 -8.94 -9.73 5.84
CA LEU A 167 -9.95 -8.78 6.33
C LEU A 167 -10.34 -9.01 7.79
N SER A 168 -10.22 -10.22 8.31
CA SER A 168 -10.56 -10.53 9.70
C SER A 168 -9.69 -9.80 10.74
N ILE A 169 -8.56 -9.22 10.32
CA ILE A 169 -7.75 -8.40 11.22
C ILE A 169 -8.38 -7.04 11.53
N LEU A 170 -9.31 -6.58 10.69
CA LEU A 170 -9.96 -5.27 10.81
C LEU A 170 -11.28 -5.39 11.56
N TYR A 171 -11.51 -4.49 12.50
CA TYR A 171 -12.79 -4.34 13.18
C TYR A 171 -13.04 -2.88 13.56
N ASN A 172 -14.21 -2.57 14.11
CA ASN A 172 -14.57 -1.25 14.59
C ASN A 172 -14.33 -0.13 13.55
N LYS A 173 -14.79 -0.37 12.28
CA LYS A 173 -14.73 0.65 11.23
C LYS A 173 -15.52 1.89 11.67
N ARG A 174 -14.90 3.06 11.57
CA ARG A 174 -15.54 4.34 11.87
C ARG A 174 -14.99 5.44 10.98
N GLU A 175 -15.84 6.37 10.61
CA GLU A 175 -15.42 7.61 9.98
C GLU A 175 -14.79 8.52 11.04
N VAL A 176 -13.72 9.19 10.69
CA VAL A 176 -13.00 10.12 11.57
C VAL A 176 -12.72 11.43 10.83
N ASP A 177 -12.57 12.51 11.57
CA ASP A 177 -12.29 13.84 11.02
C ASP A 177 -11.01 13.85 10.19
N ILE A 178 -11.01 14.67 9.12
CA ILE A 178 -9.87 14.85 8.20
C ILE A 178 -8.98 16.01 8.69
#